data_a6be00f732307e180d981227ad4ad013
#
_entry.id   a6be00f732307e180d981227ad4ad013
#
_cell.length_a   1.000
_cell.length_b   1.000
_cell.length_c   1.000
_cell.angle_alpha   90.00
_cell.angle_beta   90.00
_cell.angle_gamma   90.00
#
_symmetry.space_group_name_H-M   'P 1'
#
loop_
_entity.id
_entity.type
_entity.pdbx_description
1 polymer ?
#
loop_
_entity_poly.entity_id
_entity_poly.type
_entity_poly.pdbx_seq_one_letter_code
_entity_poly.pdbx_strand_id
1 'polypeptide(L)'
;MKSGRRAIRPGQCEITLMNTGNSSLEKIEAREVPNDERLDVLPKRFGRHMLTVENAVYDFMAAHARTYRGGFWKFVELTNGGFYMAPVGEATFDVHIEGNGFEGAMSADAAGITACLFAFSRLSFQIRSDALVSHFYQLRDFALEHGEATAILAAID
;
A
#
# COMPACT_ATOMS: atom_id res chain seq x y z
N MET A 1 61.04 -19.33 48.38
CA MET A 1 60.76 -18.89 47.03
C MET A 1 59.56 -19.64 46.50
N LYS A 2 58.39 -18.96 46.46
CA LYS A 2 57.15 -19.57 45.96
C LYS A 2 56.75 -18.87 44.70
N SER A 3 56.86 -19.60 43.57
CA SER A 3 56.39 -19.22 42.30
C SER A 3 54.84 -19.26 42.24
N GLY A 4 54.20 -18.10 42.20
CA GLY A 4 52.78 -17.99 42.05
C GLY A 4 52.41 -18.05 40.57
N ARG A 5 51.85 -19.17 40.14
CA ARG A 5 51.19 -19.25 38.81
C ARG A 5 49.82 -18.61 38.93
N ARG A 6 49.63 -17.46 38.27
CA ARG A 6 48.34 -16.89 38.04
C ARG A 6 47.58 -17.78 37.06
N ALA A 7 46.49 -18.38 37.50
CA ALA A 7 45.55 -19.06 36.64
C ALA A 7 44.84 -18.02 35.77
N ILE A 8 45.04 -18.12 34.47
CA ILE A 8 44.24 -17.38 33.48
C ILE A 8 42.85 -18.02 33.47
N ARG A 9 41.86 -17.29 33.91
CA ARG A 9 40.47 -17.70 33.73
C ARG A 9 40.16 -17.63 32.24
N PRO A 10 39.57 -18.66 31.61
CA PRO A 10 39.09 -18.57 30.24
C PRO A 10 38.03 -17.48 30.20
N GLY A 11 38.23 -16.53 29.29
CA GLY A 11 37.32 -15.42 29.09
C GLY A 11 35.89 -15.94 28.84
N GLN A 12 34.99 -15.42 29.64
CA GLN A 12 33.58 -15.46 29.28
C GLN A 12 33.44 -14.70 27.96
N CYS A 13 33.25 -15.42 26.85
CA CYS A 13 32.59 -14.85 25.70
C CYS A 13 31.18 -14.47 26.17
N GLU A 14 30.96 -13.25 26.56
CA GLU A 14 29.63 -12.69 26.54
C GLU A 14 29.21 -12.66 25.10
N ILE A 15 28.50 -13.71 24.69
CA ILE A 15 27.65 -13.60 23.51
C ILE A 15 26.56 -12.63 23.95
N THR A 16 26.77 -11.36 23.63
CA THR A 16 25.67 -10.42 23.59
C THR A 16 24.74 -11.01 22.54
N LEU A 17 23.72 -11.74 23.01
CA LEU A 17 22.56 -11.99 22.21
C LEU A 17 22.03 -10.62 21.85
N MET A 18 22.48 -10.11 20.69
CA MET A 18 21.73 -9.08 20.01
C MET A 18 20.34 -9.68 19.92
N ASN A 19 19.48 -9.15 20.76
CA ASN A 19 18.06 -9.33 20.64
C ASN A 19 17.78 -8.95 19.20
N THR A 20 17.76 -9.93 18.29
CA THR A 20 17.12 -9.80 17.01
C THR A 20 15.69 -9.52 17.41
N GLY A 21 15.42 -8.21 17.53
CA GLY A 21 14.14 -7.70 17.93
C GLY A 21 13.13 -8.52 17.19
N ASN A 22 12.23 -9.08 17.92
CA ASN A 22 10.95 -9.46 17.44
C ASN A 22 10.52 -8.37 16.47
N SER A 23 10.80 -8.52 15.17
CA SER A 23 10.09 -7.80 14.17
C SER A 23 8.70 -8.44 14.16
N SER A 24 7.92 -8.10 15.20
CA SER A 24 6.50 -8.04 15.05
C SER A 24 6.34 -7.17 13.82
N LEU A 25 5.93 -7.77 12.71
CA LEU A 25 5.54 -7.05 11.51
C LEU A 25 4.53 -6.02 12.01
N GLU A 26 4.98 -4.77 12.16
CA GLU A 26 4.11 -3.71 12.64
C GLU A 26 2.97 -3.65 11.62
N LYS A 27 1.77 -3.85 12.10
CA LYS A 27 0.57 -3.80 11.27
C LYS A 27 0.55 -2.47 10.54
N ILE A 28 0.36 -2.51 9.23
CA ILE A 28 0.25 -1.30 8.43
C ILE A 28 -1.09 -0.65 8.76
N GLU A 29 -1.03 0.58 9.27
CA GLU A 29 -2.21 1.36 9.62
C GLU A 29 -2.54 2.37 8.52
N ALA A 30 -3.84 2.65 8.37
CA ALA A 30 -4.38 3.60 7.41
C ALA A 30 -4.89 4.85 8.14
N ARG A 31 -4.52 6.03 7.64
CA ARG A 31 -5.00 7.33 8.12
C ARG A 31 -5.66 8.09 6.99
N GLU A 32 -6.92 8.45 7.14
CA GLU A 32 -7.57 9.35 6.20
C GLU A 32 -6.96 10.75 6.28
N VAL A 33 -6.65 11.32 5.13
CA VAL A 33 -6.07 12.66 5.03
C VAL A 33 -7.15 13.70 5.26
N PRO A 34 -6.97 14.66 6.20
CA PRO A 34 -7.90 15.75 6.42
C PRO A 34 -8.09 16.61 5.17
N ASN A 35 -9.27 17.24 5.05
CA ASN A 35 -9.64 18.03 3.86
C ASN A 35 -8.69 19.19 3.58
N ASP A 36 -8.11 19.80 4.58
CA ASP A 36 -7.16 20.90 4.46
C ASP A 36 -5.77 20.45 3.96
N GLU A 37 -5.42 19.18 4.12
CA GLU A 37 -4.17 18.58 3.64
C GLU A 37 -4.30 17.93 2.24
N ARG A 38 -5.53 17.70 1.75
CA ARG A 38 -5.80 16.89 0.54
C ARG A 38 -5.08 17.37 -0.70
N LEU A 39 -5.02 18.67 -0.94
CA LEU A 39 -4.47 19.24 -2.17
C LEU A 39 -2.95 19.02 -2.30
N ASP A 40 -2.28 18.76 -1.20
CA ASP A 40 -0.83 18.55 -1.17
C ASP A 40 -0.42 17.09 -1.37
N VAL A 41 -1.33 16.14 -1.23
CA VAL A 41 -1.02 14.71 -1.21
C VAL A 41 -0.46 14.23 -2.56
N LEU A 42 -1.20 14.45 -3.62
CA LEU A 42 -0.80 14.01 -4.96
C LEU A 42 0.44 14.74 -5.49
N PRO A 43 0.57 16.08 -5.35
CA PRO A 43 1.79 16.77 -5.75
C PRO A 43 3.04 16.29 -5.02
N LYS A 44 2.96 16.05 -3.72
CA LYS A 44 4.09 15.54 -2.92
C LYS A 44 4.53 14.14 -3.34
N ARG A 45 3.59 13.29 -3.73
CA ARG A 45 3.86 11.88 -4.06
C ARG A 45 4.26 11.66 -5.51
N PHE A 46 3.63 12.38 -6.43
CA PHE A 46 3.75 12.12 -7.87
C PHE A 46 4.25 13.32 -8.68
N GLY A 47 4.42 14.49 -8.05
CA GLY A 47 4.91 15.69 -8.71
C GLY A 47 4.13 16.01 -9.99
N ARG A 48 4.83 16.20 -11.10
CA ARG A 48 4.21 16.51 -12.41
C ARG A 48 3.26 15.44 -12.95
N HIS A 49 3.37 14.21 -12.42
CA HIS A 49 2.54 13.08 -12.85
C HIS A 49 1.24 12.93 -12.05
N MET A 50 0.98 13.83 -11.11
CA MET A 50 -0.18 13.75 -10.21
C MET A 50 -1.52 13.60 -10.95
N LEU A 51 -1.75 14.38 -11.99
CA LEU A 51 -3.01 14.30 -12.77
C LEU A 51 -3.09 13.02 -13.59
N THR A 52 -1.98 12.53 -14.09
CA THR A 52 -1.92 11.25 -14.82
C THR A 52 -2.30 10.09 -13.90
N VAL A 53 -1.79 10.10 -12.67
CA VAL A 53 -2.11 9.07 -11.66
C VAL A 53 -3.58 9.17 -11.25
N GLU A 54 -4.05 10.36 -10.92
CA GLU A 54 -5.43 10.60 -10.51
C GLU A 54 -6.43 10.15 -11.59
N ASN A 55 -6.21 10.57 -12.83
CA ASN A 55 -7.06 10.19 -13.97
C ASN A 55 -7.04 8.68 -14.19
N ALA A 56 -5.89 8.03 -14.09
CA ALA A 56 -5.81 6.58 -14.25
C ALA A 56 -6.65 5.81 -13.22
N VAL A 57 -6.71 6.30 -11.98
CA VAL A 57 -7.56 5.73 -10.93
C VAL A 57 -9.04 5.92 -11.25
N TYR A 58 -9.45 7.12 -11.66
CA TYR A 58 -10.83 7.42 -12.03
C TYR A 58 -11.27 6.62 -13.26
N ASP A 59 -10.41 6.53 -14.27
CA ASP A 59 -10.67 5.77 -15.50
C ASP A 59 -10.87 4.28 -15.21
N PHE A 60 -10.09 3.73 -14.28
CA PHE A 60 -10.28 2.34 -13.84
C PHE A 60 -11.69 2.13 -13.26
N MET A 61 -12.10 3.00 -12.35
CA MET A 61 -13.41 2.90 -11.73
C MET A 61 -14.53 3.08 -12.74
N ALA A 62 -14.41 4.04 -13.64
CA ALA A 62 -15.40 4.28 -14.71
C ALA A 62 -15.53 3.07 -15.65
N ALA A 63 -14.43 2.39 -15.94
CA ALA A 63 -14.40 1.25 -16.85
C ALA A 63 -14.89 -0.06 -16.19
N HIS A 64 -14.59 -0.28 -14.92
CA HIS A 64 -14.73 -1.58 -14.27
C HIS A 64 -15.76 -1.64 -13.13
N ALA A 65 -16.14 -0.52 -12.53
CA ALA A 65 -17.14 -0.49 -11.47
C ALA A 65 -18.50 -0.07 -12.05
N ARG A 66 -19.40 -1.04 -12.24
CA ARG A 66 -20.69 -0.83 -12.94
C ARG A 66 -21.60 0.21 -12.28
N THR A 67 -21.50 0.35 -10.98
CA THR A 67 -22.32 1.27 -10.17
C THR A 67 -21.64 2.62 -9.90
N TYR A 68 -20.40 2.79 -10.35
CA TYR A 68 -19.67 4.05 -10.17
C TYR A 68 -20.22 5.17 -11.05
N ARG A 69 -20.51 6.33 -10.45
CA ARG A 69 -21.08 7.51 -11.10
C ARG A 69 -20.29 8.79 -10.86
N GLY A 70 -19.02 8.67 -10.50
CA GLY A 70 -18.24 9.80 -10.03
C GLY A 70 -18.52 10.12 -8.56
N GLY A 71 -18.12 11.29 -8.11
CA GLY A 71 -18.34 11.76 -6.75
C GLY A 71 -17.06 12.17 -6.04
N PHE A 72 -17.17 12.28 -4.73
CA PHE A 72 -16.07 12.68 -3.87
C PHE A 72 -15.17 11.48 -3.53
N TRP A 73 -13.86 11.75 -3.42
CA TRP A 73 -12.85 10.75 -3.07
C TRP A 73 -12.11 11.16 -1.81
N LYS A 74 -11.87 10.22 -0.91
CA LYS A 74 -10.96 10.37 0.21
C LYS A 74 -9.56 9.93 -0.19
N PHE A 75 -8.56 10.51 0.45
CA PHE A 75 -7.17 10.09 0.37
C PHE A 75 -6.76 9.42 1.67
N VAL A 76 -6.01 8.34 1.58
CA VAL A 76 -5.57 7.56 2.73
C VAL A 76 -4.07 7.32 2.65
N GLU A 77 -3.38 7.68 3.71
CA GLU A 77 -1.95 7.44 3.90
C GLU A 77 -1.72 6.21 4.76
N LEU A 78 -0.70 5.46 4.43
CA LEU A 78 -0.32 4.23 5.12
C LEU A 78 0.97 4.43 5.89
N THR A 79 1.08 3.78 7.06
CA THR A 79 2.27 3.89 7.93
C THR A 79 3.56 3.36 7.29
N ASN A 80 3.45 2.52 6.27
CA ASN A 80 4.61 2.06 5.48
C ASN A 80 5.03 3.01 4.35
N GLY A 81 4.45 4.21 4.28
CA GLY A 81 4.71 5.20 3.22
C GLY A 81 3.81 5.06 1.99
N GLY A 82 2.96 4.06 1.96
CA GLY A 82 1.98 3.86 0.89
C GLY A 82 0.82 4.86 0.93
N PHE A 83 -0.01 4.75 -0.08
CA PHE A 83 -1.12 5.66 -0.29
C PHE A 83 -2.18 5.00 -1.17
N TYR A 84 -3.43 5.33 -0.93
CA TYR A 84 -4.51 5.05 -1.87
C TYR A 84 -5.61 6.12 -1.78
N MET A 85 -6.48 6.14 -2.76
CA MET A 85 -7.67 6.96 -2.76
C MET A 85 -8.89 6.06 -2.98
N ALA A 86 -10.00 6.42 -2.37
CA ALA A 86 -11.23 5.64 -2.44
C ALA A 86 -12.46 6.54 -2.59
N PRO A 87 -13.48 6.12 -3.36
CA PRO A 87 -14.71 6.89 -3.51
C PRO A 87 -15.50 6.92 -2.21
N VAL A 88 -16.24 8.01 -1.99
CA VAL A 88 -17.10 8.21 -0.82
C VAL A 88 -18.55 8.27 -1.29
N GLY A 89 -19.46 7.68 -0.52
CA GLY A 89 -20.89 7.74 -0.76
C GLY A 89 -21.53 6.37 -0.96
N GLU A 90 -21.05 5.56 -1.87
CA GLU A 90 -21.53 4.19 -2.06
C GLU A 90 -20.78 3.21 -1.15
N ALA A 91 -21.49 2.27 -0.55
CA ALA A 91 -20.89 1.29 0.34
C ALA A 91 -20.14 0.20 -0.41
N THR A 92 -20.66 -0.22 -1.57
CA THR A 92 -20.11 -1.30 -2.39
C THR A 92 -20.19 -0.98 -3.86
N PHE A 93 -19.28 -1.58 -4.64
CA PHE A 93 -19.25 -1.52 -6.09
C PHE A 93 -19.19 -2.92 -6.68
N ASP A 94 -19.94 -3.14 -7.76
CA ASP A 94 -19.78 -4.33 -8.61
C ASP A 94 -18.63 -4.09 -9.57
N VAL A 95 -17.54 -4.82 -9.35
CA VAL A 95 -16.32 -4.70 -10.16
C VAL A 95 -16.24 -5.88 -11.12
N HIS A 96 -16.04 -5.57 -12.40
CA HIS A 96 -15.86 -6.53 -13.47
C HIS A 96 -14.64 -6.18 -14.32
N ILE A 97 -13.68 -7.09 -14.39
CA ILE A 97 -12.43 -6.91 -15.13
C ILE A 97 -12.36 -8.00 -16.21
N GLU A 98 -12.65 -7.63 -17.44
CA GLU A 98 -12.68 -8.59 -18.55
C GLU A 98 -11.34 -9.28 -18.78
N GLY A 99 -10.23 -8.56 -18.57
CA GLY A 99 -8.88 -9.04 -18.88
C GLY A 99 -8.45 -10.27 -18.09
N ASN A 100 -8.91 -10.41 -16.85
CA ASN A 100 -8.62 -11.57 -16.00
C ASN A 100 -9.87 -12.34 -15.54
N GLY A 101 -11.04 -11.92 -16.00
CA GLY A 101 -12.31 -12.58 -15.67
C GLY A 101 -12.80 -12.34 -14.25
N PHE A 102 -12.25 -11.38 -13.52
CA PHE A 102 -12.71 -11.07 -12.18
C PHE A 102 -14.11 -10.43 -12.23
N GLU A 103 -15.01 -10.95 -11.41
CA GLU A 103 -16.32 -10.36 -11.14
C GLU A 103 -16.66 -10.51 -9.66
N GLY A 104 -16.98 -9.40 -9.00
CA GLY A 104 -17.33 -9.43 -7.59
C GLY A 104 -17.69 -8.08 -7.02
N ALA A 105 -18.41 -8.10 -5.90
CA ALA A 105 -18.70 -6.90 -5.12
C ALA A 105 -17.53 -6.59 -4.20
N MET A 106 -17.15 -5.32 -4.15
CA MET A 106 -16.11 -4.79 -3.24
C MET A 106 -16.64 -3.61 -2.46
N SER A 107 -16.16 -3.42 -1.23
CA SER A 107 -16.34 -2.15 -0.54
C SER A 107 -15.71 -1.00 -1.33
N ALA A 108 -16.14 0.22 -1.06
CA ALA A 108 -15.52 1.42 -1.66
C ALA A 108 -14.01 1.48 -1.38
N ASP A 109 -13.60 1.07 -0.21
CA ASP A 109 -12.19 1.00 0.19
C ASP A 109 -11.41 -0.01 -0.65
N ALA A 110 -11.90 -1.25 -0.75
CA ALA A 110 -11.27 -2.30 -1.55
C ALA A 110 -11.25 -1.95 -3.06
N ALA A 111 -12.31 -1.36 -3.58
CA ALA A 111 -12.36 -0.90 -4.97
C ALA A 111 -11.34 0.22 -5.23
N GLY A 112 -11.19 1.17 -4.31
CA GLY A 112 -10.19 2.23 -4.39
C GLY A 112 -8.76 1.68 -4.35
N ILE A 113 -8.46 0.74 -3.46
CA ILE A 113 -7.16 0.05 -3.39
C ILE A 113 -6.87 -0.66 -4.72
N THR A 114 -7.84 -1.41 -5.24
CA THR A 114 -7.70 -2.13 -6.52
C THR A 114 -7.42 -1.16 -7.67
N ALA A 115 -8.17 -0.07 -7.77
CA ALA A 115 -7.98 0.95 -8.79
C ALA A 115 -6.59 1.60 -8.73
N CYS A 116 -6.10 1.91 -7.51
CA CYS A 116 -4.76 2.46 -7.30
C CYS A 116 -3.67 1.45 -7.68
N LEU A 117 -3.79 0.19 -7.31
CA LEU A 117 -2.83 -0.86 -7.69
C LEU A 117 -2.72 -1.01 -9.20
N PHE A 118 -3.85 -1.02 -9.92
CA PHE A 118 -3.85 -1.02 -11.39
C PHE A 118 -3.17 0.23 -11.97
N ALA A 119 -3.53 1.41 -11.46
CA ALA A 119 -2.96 2.67 -11.94
C ALA A 119 -1.44 2.71 -11.72
N PHE A 120 -0.96 2.37 -10.51
CA PHE A 120 0.47 2.39 -10.19
C PHE A 120 1.25 1.36 -11.02
N SER A 121 0.73 0.14 -11.17
CA SER A 121 1.35 -0.90 -11.98
C SER A 121 1.45 -0.45 -13.44
N ARG A 122 0.33 -0.07 -14.06
CA ARG A 122 0.30 0.35 -15.46
C ARG A 122 1.20 1.54 -15.74
N LEU A 123 1.14 2.56 -14.90
CA LEU A 123 1.90 3.79 -15.10
C LEU A 123 3.40 3.59 -14.82
N SER A 124 3.78 2.67 -13.94
CA SER A 124 5.20 2.37 -13.68
C SER A 124 5.94 1.91 -14.93
N PHE A 125 5.27 1.17 -15.83
CA PHE A 125 5.82 0.78 -17.12
C PHE A 125 5.88 1.93 -18.14
N GLN A 126 4.91 2.83 -18.10
CA GLN A 126 4.81 3.94 -19.05
C GLN A 126 5.73 5.12 -18.69
N ILE A 127 5.84 5.45 -17.42
CA ILE A 127 6.53 6.65 -16.92
C ILE A 127 7.94 6.33 -16.42
N ARG A 128 8.27 5.07 -16.13
CA ARG A 128 9.53 4.63 -15.52
C ARG A 128 9.85 5.41 -14.24
N SER A 129 8.92 5.38 -13.29
CA SER A 129 9.01 6.08 -12.02
C SER A 129 9.23 5.09 -10.88
N ASP A 130 10.36 5.23 -10.18
CA ASP A 130 10.62 4.44 -8.97
C ASP A 130 9.59 4.71 -7.86
N ALA A 131 9.07 5.93 -7.82
CA ALA A 131 8.00 6.30 -6.88
C ALA A 131 6.72 5.48 -7.11
N LEU A 132 6.31 5.29 -8.37
CA LEU A 132 5.15 4.46 -8.70
C LEU A 132 5.35 2.99 -8.33
N VAL A 133 6.54 2.46 -8.57
CA VAL A 133 6.90 1.09 -8.17
C VAL A 133 6.84 0.95 -6.65
N SER A 134 7.42 1.90 -5.92
CA SER A 134 7.39 1.89 -4.45
C SER A 134 5.97 1.97 -3.91
N HIS A 135 5.14 2.84 -4.45
CA HIS A 135 3.73 2.96 -4.05
C HIS A 135 2.92 1.71 -4.35
N PHE A 136 3.19 1.04 -5.47
CA PHE A 136 2.56 -0.24 -5.78
C PHE A 136 2.84 -1.29 -4.71
N TYR A 137 4.10 -1.50 -4.35
CA TYR A 137 4.46 -2.51 -3.35
C TYR A 137 3.99 -2.15 -1.94
N GLN A 138 4.11 -0.90 -1.54
CA GLN A 138 3.62 -0.42 -0.24
C GLN A 138 2.09 -0.62 -0.11
N LEU A 139 1.35 -0.30 -1.15
CA LEU A 139 -0.10 -0.51 -1.16
C LEU A 139 -0.46 -2.00 -1.25
N ARG A 140 0.29 -2.80 -2.00
CA ARG A 140 0.10 -4.25 -2.07
C ARG A 140 0.31 -4.92 -0.72
N ASP A 141 1.32 -4.51 0.03
CA ASP A 141 1.57 -5.04 1.37
C ASP A 141 0.38 -4.75 2.31
N PHE A 142 -0.18 -3.56 2.25
CA PHE A 142 -1.41 -3.22 2.97
C PHE A 142 -2.62 -4.06 2.50
N ALA A 143 -2.76 -4.25 1.20
CA ALA A 143 -3.86 -5.04 0.62
C ALA A 143 -3.83 -6.51 1.08
N LEU A 144 -2.65 -7.08 1.31
CA LEU A 144 -2.49 -8.44 1.84
C LEU A 144 -3.07 -8.61 3.25
N GLU A 145 -3.10 -7.55 4.05
CA GLU A 145 -3.66 -7.53 5.41
C GLU A 145 -5.11 -7.03 5.45
N HIS A 146 -5.66 -6.58 4.32
CA HIS A 146 -7.01 -6.04 4.24
C HIS A 146 -8.07 -7.13 4.43
N GLY A 147 -9.23 -6.77 5.01
CA GLY A 147 -10.34 -7.71 5.19
C GLY A 147 -10.88 -8.32 3.89
N GLU A 148 -10.71 -7.61 2.76
CA GLU A 148 -11.09 -8.06 1.41
C GLU A 148 -9.86 -8.42 0.54
N ALA A 149 -8.76 -8.83 1.15
CA ALA A 149 -7.52 -9.16 0.45
C ALA A 149 -7.73 -10.15 -0.69
N THR A 150 -8.53 -11.18 -0.49
CA THR A 150 -8.81 -12.20 -1.52
C THR A 150 -9.42 -11.58 -2.78
N ALA A 151 -10.40 -10.68 -2.62
CA ALA A 151 -11.04 -10.02 -3.75
C ALA A 151 -10.10 -9.04 -4.45
N ILE A 152 -9.35 -8.23 -3.67
CA ILE A 152 -8.38 -7.27 -4.21
C ILE A 152 -7.30 -8.01 -5.03
N LEU A 153 -6.71 -9.06 -4.47
CA LEU A 153 -5.65 -9.81 -5.14
C LEU A 153 -6.17 -10.54 -6.37
N ALA A 154 -7.35 -11.14 -6.32
CA ALA A 154 -7.96 -11.78 -7.48
C ALA A 154 -8.27 -10.79 -8.60
N ALA A 155 -8.59 -9.54 -8.25
CA ALA A 155 -8.87 -8.50 -9.23
C ALA A 155 -7.60 -8.00 -9.94
N ILE A 156 -6.45 -7.98 -9.27
CA ILE A 156 -5.19 -7.48 -9.86
C ILE A 156 -4.33 -8.57 -10.51
N ASP A 157 -4.70 -9.84 -10.35
CA ASP A 157 -3.97 -11.00 -10.87
C ASP A 157 -4.40 -11.29 -12.33
#